data_ce528b2f6427f43a7ef2354e04e6ce9e
#
_entry.id   ce528b2f6427f43a7ef2354e04e6ce9e
#
_cell.length_a   1.000
_cell.length_b   1.000
_cell.length_c   1.000
_cell.angle_alpha   90.00
_cell.angle_beta   90.00
_cell.angle_gamma   90.00
#
_symmetry.space_group_name_H-M   'P 1'
#
loop_
_entity.id
_entity.type
_entity.pdbx_description
1 polymer ?
#
loop_
_entity_poly.entity_id
_entity_poly.type
_entity_poly.pdbx_seq_one_letter_code
_entity_poly.pdbx_strand_id
1 'polypeptide(L)'
;MKNDDTNFLSGLAVSRLQPGKALGMSALILGLLATIIFQNRDVGLEIEQLAVHGEVDQAQRKAIYEFVKKQEKQFSDIDDVKIGIESIGWVHHVNVLQIWPDKLSIEVIREQPIAYWNDDAFINVEGKVFESVHEVGGALAQLRGPVGSEAQVMKQYQQLTMAMSPVDQTIEVLTLDERGSWQFTNQHDIRVLLGKNDIMERVHRFVVISASTGFATSMEFVRQVDTRYSNGIAVEWKDDFEARGIATAFNTQRELKL
;
A
#
# COMPACT_ATOMS: atom_id res chain seq x y z
N MET A 1 -84.02 56.03 42.13
CA MET A 1 -83.52 54.76 42.64
C MET A 1 -82.51 54.26 41.62
N LYS A 2 -81.36 54.61 41.69
CA LYS A 2 -80.09 54.23 42.30
C LYS A 2 -79.85 52.72 42.18
N ASN A 3 -78.95 52.35 41.35
CA ASN A 3 -78.10 51.20 41.57
C ASN A 3 -76.76 51.43 40.99
N ASP A 4 -75.80 51.47 41.87
CA ASP A 4 -74.39 51.30 41.62
C ASP A 4 -74.10 49.83 41.43
N ASP A 5 -73.33 49.51 40.41
CA ASP A 5 -72.46 48.32 40.40
C ASP A 5 -71.52 48.43 39.21
N THR A 6 -70.47 49.20 39.42
CA THR A 6 -69.29 49.12 38.57
C THR A 6 -68.06 49.25 39.43
N ASN A 7 -67.44 48.12 39.80
CA ASN A 7 -65.98 48.09 40.08
C ASN A 7 -65.54 46.71 40.52
N PHE A 8 -65.21 45.85 39.59
CA PHE A 8 -64.46 44.62 39.92
C PHE A 8 -63.49 44.17 38.85
N LEU A 9 -62.82 45.06 38.11
CA LEU A 9 -61.74 44.68 37.23
C LEU A 9 -60.57 45.69 37.26
N SER A 10 -60.05 46.00 38.43
CA SER A 10 -58.83 46.81 38.59
C SER A 10 -57.82 46.08 39.44
N GLY A 11 -57.20 45.07 38.94
CA GLY A 11 -56.16 44.31 39.67
C GLY A 11 -55.24 43.40 38.92
N LEU A 12 -55.13 43.58 37.63
CA LEU A 12 -54.03 42.93 36.90
C LEU A 12 -52.94 43.97 36.61
N ALA A 13 -52.09 44.17 37.57
CA ALA A 13 -50.81 44.89 37.32
C ALA A 13 -49.96 44.09 36.40
N VAL A 14 -50.05 44.38 35.09
CA VAL A 14 -49.05 43.97 34.18
C VAL A 14 -47.74 44.70 34.49
N SER A 15 -46.85 44.05 35.23
CA SER A 15 -45.52 44.55 35.51
C SER A 15 -44.79 44.74 34.14
N ARG A 16 -44.69 46.00 33.73
CA ARG A 16 -43.86 46.34 32.52
C ARG A 16 -42.42 45.92 32.81
N LEU A 17 -42.02 44.82 32.25
CA LEU A 17 -40.62 44.41 32.21
C LEU A 17 -39.84 45.56 31.58
N GLN A 18 -38.93 46.15 32.34
CA GLN A 18 -38.02 47.18 31.84
C GLN A 18 -37.23 46.62 30.66
N PRO A 19 -37.21 47.27 29.50
CA PRO A 19 -36.58 46.72 28.27
C PRO A 19 -35.09 46.35 28.44
N GLY A 20 -34.39 47.03 29.36
CA GLY A 20 -32.99 46.72 29.67
C GLY A 20 -32.77 45.40 30.41
N LYS A 21 -33.77 44.94 31.23
CA LYS A 21 -33.68 43.66 31.96
C LYS A 21 -34.04 42.46 31.04
N ALA A 22 -34.91 42.67 30.07
CA ALA A 22 -35.26 41.67 29.07
C ALA A 22 -34.08 41.38 28.10
N LEU A 23 -33.35 42.44 27.68
CA LEU A 23 -32.14 42.30 26.88
C LEU A 23 -30.98 41.60 27.62
N GLY A 24 -30.81 41.87 28.91
CA GLY A 24 -29.79 41.18 29.70
C GLY A 24 -30.09 39.68 29.93
N MET A 25 -31.36 39.34 30.11
CA MET A 25 -31.78 37.96 30.31
C MET A 25 -31.72 37.13 29.04
N SER A 26 -32.03 37.72 27.88
CA SER A 26 -31.86 37.04 26.57
C SER A 26 -30.39 36.83 26.21
N ALA A 27 -29.49 37.76 26.53
CA ALA A 27 -28.07 37.59 26.36
C ALA A 27 -27.49 36.47 27.26
N LEU A 28 -27.94 36.36 28.48
CA LEU A 28 -27.59 35.28 29.42
C LEU A 28 -28.05 33.90 28.92
N ILE A 29 -29.29 33.80 28.41
CA ILE A 29 -29.84 32.56 27.86
C ILE A 29 -29.08 32.15 26.58
N LEU A 30 -28.77 33.09 25.68
CA LEU A 30 -27.95 32.84 24.50
C LEU A 30 -26.53 32.42 24.85
N GLY A 31 -25.93 33.03 25.88
CA GLY A 31 -24.62 32.62 26.38
C GLY A 31 -24.64 31.22 27.00
N LEU A 32 -25.69 30.88 27.74
CA LEU A 32 -25.85 29.54 28.31
C LEU A 32 -26.12 28.47 27.23
N LEU A 33 -26.91 28.78 26.23
CA LEU A 33 -27.12 27.92 25.06
C LEU A 33 -25.82 27.74 24.26
N ALA A 34 -25.06 28.80 24.05
CA ALA A 34 -23.77 28.73 23.38
C ALA A 34 -22.74 27.87 24.15
N THR A 35 -22.71 27.98 25.49
CA THR A 35 -21.84 27.11 26.31
C THR A 35 -22.30 25.65 26.30
N ILE A 36 -23.59 25.36 26.31
CA ILE A 36 -24.13 23.99 26.20
C ILE A 36 -23.78 23.39 24.81
N ILE A 37 -23.94 24.18 23.74
CA ILE A 37 -23.57 23.75 22.38
C ILE A 37 -22.05 23.56 22.25
N PHE A 38 -21.26 24.39 22.93
CA PHE A 38 -19.80 24.28 22.89
C PHE A 38 -19.28 23.10 23.73
N GLN A 39 -19.89 22.81 24.85
CA GLN A 39 -19.55 21.65 25.70
C GLN A 39 -20.01 20.31 25.10
N ASN A 40 -21.05 20.30 24.26
CA ASN A 40 -21.52 19.10 23.57
C ASN A 40 -20.80 18.83 22.24
N ARG A 41 -19.75 19.57 21.89
CA ARG A 41 -19.00 19.34 20.66
C ARG A 41 -18.00 18.17 20.73
N ASP A 42 -17.73 17.65 21.91
CA ASP A 42 -16.86 16.49 22.14
C ASP A 42 -17.68 15.20 22.36
N VAL A 43 -18.78 15.03 21.65
CA VAL A 43 -19.42 13.71 21.57
C VAL A 43 -18.60 12.91 20.56
N GLY A 44 -17.56 12.22 21.05
CA GLY A 44 -16.84 11.20 20.27
C GLY A 44 -17.83 10.19 19.67
N LEU A 45 -17.41 9.49 18.65
CA LEU A 45 -18.19 8.42 18.03
C LEU A 45 -18.51 7.35 19.10
N GLU A 46 -19.80 7.21 19.44
CA GLU A 46 -20.27 6.13 20.30
C GLU A 46 -20.52 4.89 19.42
N ILE A 47 -19.67 3.87 19.56
CA ILE A 47 -19.70 2.67 18.72
C ILE A 47 -20.10 1.48 19.60
N GLU A 48 -21.38 1.11 19.60
CA GLU A 48 -21.85 -0.09 20.30
C GLU A 48 -21.67 -1.34 19.43
N GLN A 49 -21.94 -1.23 18.12
CA GLN A 49 -21.88 -2.34 17.19
C GLN A 49 -20.86 -2.06 16.07
N LEU A 50 -19.92 -2.99 15.92
CA LEU A 50 -18.90 -2.95 14.88
C LEU A 50 -19.02 -4.16 13.97
N ALA A 51 -19.26 -3.94 12.68
CA ALA A 51 -19.28 -4.98 11.66
C ALA A 51 -18.08 -4.79 10.70
N VAL A 52 -17.24 -5.82 10.56
CA VAL A 52 -16.08 -5.80 9.66
C VAL A 52 -16.31 -6.79 8.51
N HIS A 53 -16.25 -6.29 7.29
CA HIS A 53 -16.47 -7.00 6.04
C HIS A 53 -15.22 -6.95 5.14
N GLY A 54 -15.22 -7.72 4.05
CA GLY A 54 -14.13 -7.76 3.07
C GLY A 54 -13.38 -9.09 3.08
N GLU A 55 -12.34 -9.16 2.26
CA GLU A 55 -11.47 -10.34 2.13
C GLU A 55 -10.45 -10.42 3.28
N VAL A 56 -10.96 -10.50 4.50
CA VAL A 56 -10.16 -10.54 5.73
C VAL A 56 -10.43 -11.84 6.49
N ASP A 57 -9.40 -12.45 7.02
CA ASP A 57 -9.50 -13.61 7.86
C ASP A 57 -10.01 -13.27 9.27
N GLN A 58 -10.20 -14.30 10.12
CA GLN A 58 -10.72 -14.11 11.47
C GLN A 58 -9.74 -13.33 12.37
N ALA A 59 -8.44 -13.54 12.21
CA ALA A 59 -7.42 -12.85 13.01
C ALA A 59 -7.33 -11.36 12.62
N GLN A 60 -7.42 -11.07 11.32
CA GLN A 60 -7.45 -9.71 10.78
C GLN A 60 -8.71 -8.95 11.23
N ARG A 61 -9.88 -9.58 11.19
CA ARG A 61 -11.13 -8.98 11.73
C ARG A 61 -11.00 -8.66 13.21
N LYS A 62 -10.44 -9.59 13.98
CA LYS A 62 -10.21 -9.38 15.41
C LYS A 62 -9.22 -8.23 15.65
N ALA A 63 -8.14 -8.14 14.86
CA ALA A 63 -7.17 -7.05 14.97
C ALA A 63 -7.80 -5.68 14.72
N ILE A 64 -8.65 -5.55 13.69
CA ILE A 64 -9.40 -4.31 13.43
C ILE A 64 -10.37 -3.99 14.58
N TYR A 65 -11.10 -5.00 15.04
CA TYR A 65 -12.04 -4.81 16.15
C TYR A 65 -11.33 -4.28 17.40
N GLU A 66 -10.21 -4.92 17.78
CA GLU A 66 -9.42 -4.52 18.95
C GLU A 66 -8.80 -3.12 18.75
N PHE A 67 -8.34 -2.81 17.55
CA PHE A 67 -7.79 -1.50 17.21
C PHE A 67 -8.83 -0.41 17.37
N VAL A 68 -10.01 -0.56 16.78
CA VAL A 68 -11.11 0.42 16.87
C VAL A 68 -11.57 0.58 18.31
N LYS A 69 -11.80 -0.50 19.05
CA LYS A 69 -12.24 -0.45 20.47
C LYS A 69 -11.20 0.21 21.38
N LYS A 70 -9.91 -0.02 21.15
CA LYS A 70 -8.84 0.59 21.95
C LYS A 70 -8.75 2.10 21.73
N GLN A 71 -9.02 2.57 20.52
CA GLN A 71 -8.87 3.97 20.13
C GLN A 71 -10.21 4.72 20.02
N GLU A 72 -11.34 4.09 20.36
CA GLU A 72 -12.69 4.64 20.22
C GLU A 72 -12.82 6.08 20.77
N LYS A 73 -12.20 6.34 21.93
CA LYS A 73 -12.22 7.67 22.57
C LYS A 73 -11.36 8.74 21.86
N GLN A 74 -10.52 8.35 20.91
CA GLN A 74 -9.64 9.24 20.17
C GLN A 74 -10.27 9.66 18.83
N PHE A 75 -11.29 8.92 18.38
CA PHE A 75 -11.98 9.22 17.14
C PHE A 75 -13.03 10.29 17.35
N SER A 76 -12.88 11.40 16.65
CA SER A 76 -13.85 12.50 16.65
C SER A 76 -14.94 12.28 15.60
N ASP A 77 -14.59 11.64 14.49
CA ASP A 77 -15.48 11.35 13.37
C ASP A 77 -15.11 10.06 12.64
N ILE A 78 -15.84 9.78 11.56
CA ILE A 78 -15.64 8.58 10.73
C ILE A 78 -14.29 8.61 9.99
N ASP A 79 -13.82 9.80 9.60
CA ASP A 79 -12.58 9.95 8.86
C ASP A 79 -11.38 9.60 9.76
N ASP A 80 -11.44 9.91 11.05
CA ASP A 80 -10.44 9.48 12.03
C ASP A 80 -10.36 7.95 12.12
N VAL A 81 -11.51 7.27 12.15
CA VAL A 81 -11.57 5.79 12.14
C VAL A 81 -10.94 5.24 10.87
N LYS A 82 -11.27 5.82 9.71
CA LYS A 82 -10.73 5.44 8.42
C LYS A 82 -9.22 5.57 8.39
N ILE A 83 -8.70 6.75 8.71
CA ILE A 83 -7.25 7.03 8.73
C ILE A 83 -6.54 6.09 9.72
N GLY A 84 -7.15 5.87 10.88
CA GLY A 84 -6.61 4.97 11.88
C GLY A 84 -6.47 3.53 11.38
N ILE A 85 -7.49 2.99 10.73
CA ILE A 85 -7.45 1.63 10.20
C ILE A 85 -6.49 1.54 8.99
N GLU A 86 -6.46 2.52 8.11
CA GLU A 86 -5.54 2.58 6.97
C GLU A 86 -4.06 2.70 7.39
N SER A 87 -3.78 3.09 8.64
CA SER A 87 -2.43 3.07 9.21
C SER A 87 -1.92 1.66 9.53
N ILE A 88 -2.81 0.65 9.52
CA ILE A 88 -2.43 -0.75 9.73
C ILE A 88 -1.76 -1.25 8.45
N GLY A 89 -0.49 -1.68 8.52
CA GLY A 89 0.38 -1.95 7.37
C GLY A 89 -0.24 -2.83 6.27
N TRP A 90 -1.01 -3.87 6.61
CA TRP A 90 -1.63 -4.78 5.66
C TRP A 90 -2.97 -4.29 5.08
N VAL A 91 -3.46 -3.12 5.52
CA VAL A 91 -4.69 -2.49 4.98
C VAL A 91 -4.33 -1.57 3.83
N HIS A 92 -4.93 -1.79 2.68
CA HIS A 92 -4.79 -0.91 1.52
C HIS A 92 -5.75 0.27 1.61
N HIS A 93 -7.04 -0.04 1.84
CA HIS A 93 -8.10 0.96 1.91
C HIS A 93 -9.26 0.46 2.75
N VAL A 94 -10.03 1.38 3.36
CA VAL A 94 -11.27 1.06 4.04
C VAL A 94 -12.41 1.98 3.64
N ASN A 95 -13.60 1.40 3.52
CA ASN A 95 -14.84 2.14 3.44
C ASN A 95 -15.55 2.04 4.81
N VAL A 96 -15.75 3.18 5.46
CA VAL A 96 -16.40 3.25 6.75
C VAL A 96 -17.79 3.87 6.58
N LEU A 97 -18.82 3.14 7.00
CA LEU A 97 -20.21 3.59 6.95
C LEU A 97 -20.80 3.59 8.36
N GLN A 98 -21.27 4.74 8.80
CA GLN A 98 -22.05 4.85 10.03
C GLN A 98 -23.52 4.55 9.75
N ILE A 99 -24.08 3.61 10.48
CA ILE A 99 -25.49 3.24 10.45
C ILE A 99 -26.06 3.67 11.80
N TRP A 100 -26.79 4.78 11.80
CA TRP A 100 -27.37 5.35 13.00
C TRP A 100 -28.28 4.36 13.74
N PRO A 101 -28.30 4.37 15.11
CA PRO A 101 -27.61 5.39 15.95
C PRO A 101 -26.14 5.05 16.31
N ASP A 102 -25.72 3.79 16.39
CA ASP A 102 -24.54 3.33 17.13
C ASP A 102 -23.72 2.25 16.39
N LYS A 103 -24.07 1.98 15.13
CA LYS A 103 -23.42 0.92 14.36
C LYS A 103 -22.42 1.46 13.33
N LEU A 104 -21.23 0.88 13.32
CA LEU A 104 -20.20 1.13 12.31
C LEU A 104 -20.02 -0.12 11.43
N SER A 105 -20.10 0.07 10.12
CA SER A 105 -19.79 -0.96 9.11
C SER A 105 -18.50 -0.60 8.40
N ILE A 106 -17.52 -1.47 8.49
CA ILE A 106 -16.17 -1.28 7.93
C ILE A 106 -15.95 -2.35 6.87
N GLU A 107 -15.76 -1.93 5.63
CA GLU A 107 -15.32 -2.78 4.53
C GLU A 107 -13.84 -2.57 4.31
N VAL A 108 -13.06 -3.66 4.39
CA VAL A 108 -11.61 -3.63 4.36
C VAL A 108 -11.09 -4.23 3.06
N ILE A 109 -10.24 -3.50 2.38
CA ILE A 109 -9.47 -3.94 1.22
C ILE A 109 -8.03 -4.13 1.67
N ARG A 110 -7.49 -5.35 1.47
CA ARG A 110 -6.13 -5.70 1.87
C ARG A 110 -5.10 -5.22 0.85
N GLU A 111 -3.87 -4.98 1.33
CA GLU A 111 -2.71 -4.88 0.46
C GLU A 111 -2.47 -6.21 -0.26
N GLN A 112 -2.16 -6.12 -1.55
CA GLN A 112 -1.79 -7.26 -2.37
C GLN A 112 -0.29 -7.24 -2.61
N PRO A 113 0.47 -8.16 -2.02
CA PRO A 113 1.89 -8.24 -2.23
C PRO A 113 2.19 -8.73 -3.65
N ILE A 114 3.09 -8.04 -4.32
CA ILE A 114 3.61 -8.40 -5.63
C ILE A 114 4.97 -9.09 -5.49
N ALA A 115 5.76 -8.67 -4.48
CA ALA A 115 7.09 -9.20 -4.22
C ALA A 115 7.45 -9.04 -2.74
N TYR A 116 8.52 -9.72 -2.33
CA TYR A 116 9.22 -9.40 -1.09
C TYR A 116 10.09 -8.15 -1.30
N TRP A 117 10.20 -7.32 -0.26
CA TRP A 117 11.09 -6.16 -0.25
C TRP A 117 12.19 -6.35 0.78
N ASN A 118 13.44 -6.30 0.32
CA ASN A 118 14.61 -6.65 1.12
C ASN A 118 14.41 -7.99 1.83
N ASP A 119 14.58 -8.08 3.16
CA ASP A 119 14.52 -9.37 3.84
C ASP A 119 13.21 -9.59 4.63
N ASP A 120 12.48 -8.52 5.02
CA ASP A 120 11.44 -8.63 6.05
C ASP A 120 10.07 -8.05 5.65
N ALA A 121 9.93 -7.42 4.51
CA ALA A 121 8.71 -6.73 4.13
C ALA A 121 8.15 -7.20 2.77
N PHE A 122 6.92 -6.77 2.48
CA PHE A 122 6.28 -6.92 1.19
C PHE A 122 6.21 -5.58 0.47
N ILE A 123 6.06 -5.63 -0.84
CA ILE A 123 5.86 -4.46 -1.67
C ILE A 123 4.67 -4.70 -2.62
N ASN A 124 3.77 -3.72 -2.72
CA ASN A 124 2.62 -3.78 -3.62
C ASN A 124 2.97 -3.25 -5.03
N VAL A 125 1.98 -3.27 -5.93
CA VAL A 125 2.13 -2.82 -7.33
C VAL A 125 2.52 -1.34 -7.45
N GLU A 126 2.21 -0.52 -6.47
CA GLU A 126 2.49 0.92 -6.44
C GLU A 126 3.87 1.23 -5.86
N GLY A 127 4.55 0.22 -5.32
CA GLY A 127 5.83 0.38 -4.64
C GLY A 127 5.68 0.79 -3.17
N LYS A 128 4.50 0.61 -2.57
CA LYS A 128 4.29 0.79 -1.13
C LYS A 128 4.80 -0.45 -0.39
N VAL A 129 5.71 -0.23 0.54
CA VAL A 129 6.21 -1.27 1.43
C VAL A 129 5.28 -1.44 2.63
N PHE A 130 5.01 -2.67 3.00
CA PHE A 130 4.18 -3.00 4.15
C PHE A 130 4.62 -4.32 4.81
N GLU A 131 4.31 -4.44 6.09
CA GLU A 131 4.54 -5.66 6.85
C GLU A 131 3.21 -6.40 7.02
N SER A 132 3.25 -7.72 6.94
CA SER A 132 2.11 -8.57 7.22
C SER A 132 2.56 -9.76 8.04
N VAL A 133 1.90 -9.98 9.17
CA VAL A 133 2.07 -11.19 9.99
C VAL A 133 1.28 -12.39 9.45
N HIS A 134 0.47 -12.17 8.42
CA HIS A 134 -0.33 -13.19 7.79
C HIS A 134 0.42 -13.77 6.60
N GLU A 135 0.37 -15.09 6.48
CA GLU A 135 1.01 -15.79 5.37
C GLU A 135 0.48 -15.29 4.03
N VAL A 136 1.40 -14.90 3.18
CA VAL A 136 1.13 -14.61 1.78
C VAL A 136 1.45 -15.87 1.01
N GLY A 137 0.42 -16.51 0.47
CA GLY A 137 0.61 -17.70 -0.35
C GLY A 137 1.28 -17.38 -1.68
N GLY A 138 2.21 -18.24 -2.10
CA GLY A 138 2.84 -18.21 -3.42
C GLY A 138 4.33 -17.88 -3.42
N ALA A 139 4.98 -18.23 -4.53
CA ALA A 139 6.39 -17.86 -4.79
C ALA A 139 6.40 -16.43 -5.34
N LEU A 140 6.77 -15.47 -4.50
CA LEU A 140 6.95 -14.08 -4.88
C LEU A 140 8.42 -13.81 -5.22
N ALA A 141 8.64 -12.88 -6.15
CA ALA A 141 9.97 -12.38 -6.45
C ALA A 141 10.56 -11.61 -5.24
N GLN A 142 11.88 -11.58 -5.16
CA GLN A 142 12.62 -10.80 -4.17
C GLN A 142 13.11 -9.49 -4.81
N LEU A 143 12.64 -8.36 -4.34
CA LEU A 143 13.12 -7.05 -4.76
C LEU A 143 14.03 -6.46 -3.69
N ARG A 144 15.17 -5.90 -4.10
CA ARG A 144 16.16 -5.34 -3.19
C ARG A 144 16.62 -3.96 -3.65
N GLY A 145 16.74 -3.03 -2.71
CA GLY A 145 17.22 -1.69 -3.00
C GLY A 145 17.48 -0.87 -1.76
N PRO A 146 18.16 0.27 -1.94
CA PRO A 146 18.33 1.26 -0.88
C PRO A 146 16.98 1.82 -0.39
N VAL A 147 16.95 2.30 0.84
CA VAL A 147 15.79 2.99 1.41
C VAL A 147 15.42 4.19 0.54
N GLY A 148 14.14 4.32 0.20
CA GLY A 148 13.60 5.38 -0.66
C GLY A 148 13.60 5.04 -2.16
N SER A 149 14.06 3.83 -2.54
CA SER A 149 14.05 3.35 -3.94
C SER A 149 12.88 2.43 -4.27
N GLU A 150 11.96 2.20 -3.36
CA GLU A 150 10.88 1.20 -3.41
C GLU A 150 10.05 1.34 -4.70
N ALA A 151 9.50 2.52 -4.94
CA ALA A 151 8.71 2.78 -6.14
C ALA A 151 9.52 2.66 -7.44
N GLN A 152 10.80 3.05 -7.40
CA GLN A 152 11.71 2.91 -8.53
C GLN A 152 11.99 1.44 -8.87
N VAL A 153 12.26 0.62 -7.84
CA VAL A 153 12.55 -0.81 -8.02
C VAL A 153 11.30 -1.55 -8.50
N MET A 154 10.13 -1.25 -7.93
CA MET A 154 8.87 -1.84 -8.39
C MET A 154 8.57 -1.49 -9.85
N LYS A 155 8.72 -0.23 -10.23
CA LYS A 155 8.54 0.20 -11.63
C LYS A 155 9.50 -0.50 -12.58
N GLN A 156 10.77 -0.62 -12.19
CA GLN A 156 11.78 -1.33 -12.98
C GLN A 156 11.44 -2.83 -13.10
N TYR A 157 11.01 -3.46 -12.02
CA TYR A 157 10.57 -4.85 -12.01
C TYR A 157 9.43 -5.11 -13.02
N GLN A 158 8.41 -4.26 -13.01
CA GLN A 158 7.30 -4.35 -13.97
C GLN A 158 7.77 -4.23 -15.42
N GLN A 159 8.65 -3.27 -15.71
CA GLN A 159 9.19 -3.06 -17.05
C GLN A 159 10.03 -4.26 -17.54
N LEU A 160 10.86 -4.80 -16.66
CA LEU A 160 11.71 -5.96 -16.96
C LEU A 160 10.86 -7.22 -17.18
N THR A 161 9.85 -7.46 -16.32
CA THR A 161 8.94 -8.60 -16.45
C THR A 161 8.19 -8.56 -17.79
N MET A 162 7.69 -7.39 -18.20
CA MET A 162 7.06 -7.23 -19.51
C MET A 162 8.04 -7.47 -20.65
N ALA A 163 9.27 -6.98 -20.56
CA ALA A 163 10.28 -7.16 -21.61
C ALA A 163 10.74 -8.61 -21.75
N MET A 164 10.72 -9.39 -20.67
CA MET A 164 11.17 -10.80 -20.66
C MET A 164 10.05 -11.80 -20.98
N SER A 165 8.79 -11.38 -20.95
CA SER A 165 7.62 -12.22 -21.26
C SER A 165 7.73 -13.00 -22.59
N PRO A 166 8.28 -12.43 -23.70
CA PRO A 166 8.35 -13.16 -24.97
C PRO A 166 9.26 -14.40 -24.97
N VAL A 167 10.17 -14.52 -24.00
CA VAL A 167 11.14 -15.63 -23.87
C VAL A 167 10.86 -16.53 -22.67
N ASP A 168 9.67 -16.36 -22.06
CA ASP A 168 9.23 -17.14 -20.89
C ASP A 168 10.26 -17.13 -19.74
N GLN A 169 10.87 -15.96 -19.53
CA GLN A 169 11.83 -15.76 -18.46
C GLN A 169 11.18 -14.96 -17.33
N THR A 170 11.30 -15.46 -16.11
CA THR A 170 10.80 -14.80 -14.89
C THR A 170 11.95 -14.30 -14.04
N ILE A 171 11.72 -13.19 -13.34
CA ILE A 171 12.68 -12.61 -12.41
C ILE A 171 12.36 -13.14 -11.00
N GLU A 172 13.31 -13.84 -10.41
CA GLU A 172 13.21 -14.28 -9.01
C GLU A 172 13.79 -13.25 -8.04
N VAL A 173 14.90 -12.61 -8.43
CA VAL A 173 15.53 -11.57 -7.62
C VAL A 173 15.86 -10.38 -8.49
N LEU A 174 15.44 -9.16 -8.11
CA LEU A 174 15.88 -7.90 -8.73
C LEU A 174 16.59 -7.06 -7.69
N THR A 175 17.76 -6.54 -7.99
CA THR A 175 18.55 -5.73 -7.07
C THR A 175 18.97 -4.41 -7.72
N LEU A 176 18.73 -3.32 -6.99
CA LEU A 176 19.35 -2.02 -7.21
C LEU A 176 20.39 -1.82 -6.11
N ASP A 177 21.67 -1.72 -6.46
CA ASP A 177 22.73 -1.47 -5.49
C ASP A 177 22.82 0.03 -5.10
N GLU A 178 23.54 0.34 -4.02
CA GLU A 178 23.74 1.72 -3.53
C GLU A 178 24.42 2.64 -4.56
N ARG A 179 25.11 2.05 -5.53
CA ARG A 179 25.78 2.78 -6.61
C ARG A 179 24.85 3.05 -7.79
N GLY A 180 23.61 2.56 -7.74
CA GLY A 180 22.59 2.71 -8.79
C GLY A 180 22.74 1.68 -9.92
N SER A 181 23.43 0.56 -9.69
CA SER A 181 23.56 -0.51 -10.67
C SER A 181 22.49 -1.57 -10.49
N TRP A 182 21.91 -2.01 -11.61
CA TRP A 182 20.87 -3.01 -11.65
C TRP A 182 21.42 -4.38 -12.00
N GLN A 183 20.89 -5.39 -11.35
CA GLN A 183 21.06 -6.79 -11.69
C GLN A 183 19.81 -7.58 -11.34
N PHE A 184 19.60 -8.70 -12.04
CA PHE A 184 18.54 -9.63 -11.66
C PHE A 184 19.04 -11.09 -11.74
N THR A 185 18.33 -11.97 -11.04
CA THR A 185 18.47 -13.44 -11.18
C THR A 185 17.14 -13.98 -11.69
N ASN A 186 17.20 -14.85 -12.70
CA ASN A 186 16.01 -15.46 -13.28
C ASN A 186 15.71 -16.85 -12.65
N GLN A 187 14.62 -17.50 -13.08
CA GLN A 187 14.20 -18.83 -12.63
C GLN A 187 15.21 -19.96 -12.87
N HIS A 188 16.25 -19.73 -13.67
CA HIS A 188 17.33 -20.69 -13.93
C HIS A 188 18.59 -20.39 -13.10
N ASP A 189 18.49 -19.54 -12.11
CA ASP A 189 19.58 -19.05 -11.28
C ASP A 189 20.69 -18.36 -12.08
N ILE A 190 20.34 -17.75 -13.23
CA ILE A 190 21.26 -16.97 -14.07
C ILE A 190 21.24 -15.53 -13.56
N ARG A 191 22.41 -15.03 -13.13
CA ARG A 191 22.59 -13.63 -12.78
C ARG A 191 22.83 -12.78 -14.03
N VAL A 192 22.04 -11.74 -14.22
CA VAL A 192 22.17 -10.80 -15.34
C VAL A 192 22.56 -9.42 -14.83
N LEU A 193 23.74 -8.95 -15.25
CA LEU A 193 24.26 -7.62 -14.87
C LEU A 193 23.83 -6.59 -15.91
N LEU A 194 23.01 -5.64 -15.48
CA LEU A 194 22.47 -4.58 -16.35
C LEU A 194 23.24 -3.25 -16.20
N GLY A 195 23.86 -2.99 -15.04
CA GLY A 195 24.53 -1.72 -14.76
C GLY A 195 23.56 -0.55 -14.51
N LYS A 196 23.97 0.68 -14.85
CA LYS A 196 23.22 1.90 -14.49
C LYS A 196 22.39 2.50 -15.61
N ASN A 197 22.88 2.43 -16.83
CA ASN A 197 22.34 3.13 -18.00
C ASN A 197 21.78 2.14 -19.01
N ASP A 198 20.88 2.61 -19.87
CA ASP A 198 20.37 1.87 -21.01
C ASP A 198 19.77 0.49 -20.66
N ILE A 199 19.14 0.40 -19.49
CA ILE A 199 18.68 -0.86 -18.88
C ILE A 199 17.81 -1.64 -19.87
N MET A 200 16.84 -0.98 -20.51
CA MET A 200 15.91 -1.66 -21.42
C MET A 200 16.59 -2.15 -22.69
N GLU A 201 17.57 -1.44 -23.22
CA GLU A 201 18.38 -1.90 -24.35
C GLU A 201 19.20 -3.14 -23.98
N ARG A 202 19.80 -3.15 -22.79
CA ARG A 202 20.57 -4.27 -22.27
C ARG A 202 19.71 -5.50 -22.00
N VAL A 203 18.51 -5.32 -21.47
CA VAL A 203 17.53 -6.41 -21.33
C VAL A 203 17.12 -6.94 -22.70
N HIS A 204 16.87 -6.07 -23.66
CA HIS A 204 16.54 -6.51 -25.01
C HIS A 204 17.64 -7.39 -25.62
N ARG A 205 18.92 -7.04 -25.44
CA ARG A 205 20.04 -7.90 -25.86
C ARG A 205 20.04 -9.27 -25.17
N PHE A 206 19.75 -9.30 -23.88
CA PHE A 206 19.60 -10.56 -23.14
C PHE A 206 18.43 -11.39 -23.71
N VAL A 207 17.27 -10.78 -23.95
CA VAL A 207 16.09 -11.45 -24.53
C VAL A 207 16.40 -12.04 -25.91
N VAL A 208 17.06 -11.29 -26.81
CA VAL A 208 17.42 -11.75 -28.13
C VAL A 208 18.37 -12.96 -28.07
N ILE A 209 19.33 -12.96 -27.17
CA ILE A 209 20.25 -14.07 -26.98
C ILE A 209 19.57 -15.27 -26.34
N SER A 210 18.73 -15.04 -25.35
CA SER A 210 17.95 -16.11 -24.68
C SER A 210 17.03 -16.85 -25.66
N ALA A 211 16.53 -16.16 -26.68
CA ALA A 211 15.73 -16.76 -27.76
C ALA A 211 16.56 -17.57 -28.76
N SER A 212 17.89 -17.44 -28.77
CA SER A 212 18.73 -18.17 -29.71
C SER A 212 18.86 -19.66 -29.33
N THR A 213 18.73 -20.56 -30.30
CA THR A 213 18.75 -22.00 -30.04
C THR A 213 20.02 -22.46 -29.33
N GLY A 214 21.17 -21.87 -29.65
CA GLY A 214 22.44 -22.24 -29.03
C GLY A 214 22.51 -21.85 -27.55
N PHE A 215 21.99 -20.68 -27.18
CA PHE A 215 21.98 -20.26 -25.80
C PHE A 215 20.90 -21.00 -24.99
N ALA A 216 19.72 -21.17 -25.56
CA ALA A 216 18.60 -21.86 -24.91
C ALA A 216 18.96 -23.30 -24.47
N THR A 217 19.70 -24.04 -25.33
CA THR A 217 20.15 -25.41 -25.01
C THR A 217 21.26 -25.49 -23.98
N SER A 218 21.98 -24.38 -23.74
CA SER A 218 23.11 -24.31 -22.81
C SER A 218 22.80 -23.50 -21.57
N MET A 219 21.55 -23.05 -21.40
CA MET A 219 21.13 -22.14 -20.33
C MET A 219 21.39 -22.70 -18.93
N GLU A 220 21.22 -24.01 -18.75
CA GLU A 220 21.48 -24.70 -17.48
C GLU A 220 22.94 -24.57 -17.00
N PHE A 221 23.88 -24.34 -17.91
CA PHE A 221 25.32 -24.20 -17.60
C PHE A 221 25.75 -22.74 -17.49
N VAL A 222 24.87 -21.77 -17.71
CA VAL A 222 25.17 -20.34 -17.54
C VAL A 222 25.11 -19.98 -16.09
N ARG A 223 26.15 -19.33 -15.56
CA ARG A 223 26.19 -18.74 -14.22
C ARG A 223 25.78 -17.28 -14.26
N GLN A 224 26.36 -16.52 -15.18
CA GLN A 224 26.16 -15.08 -15.26
C GLN A 224 26.21 -14.58 -16.70
N VAL A 225 25.42 -13.55 -16.98
CA VAL A 225 25.43 -12.79 -18.22
C VAL A 225 25.70 -11.33 -17.93
N ASP A 226 26.77 -10.78 -18.45
CA ASP A 226 27.09 -9.36 -18.35
C ASP A 226 26.70 -8.63 -19.65
N THR A 227 25.67 -7.79 -19.56
CA THR A 227 25.13 -7.02 -20.69
C THR A 227 25.66 -5.59 -20.76
N ARG A 228 26.60 -5.21 -19.89
CA ARG A 228 27.10 -3.83 -19.76
C ARG A 228 28.00 -3.39 -20.93
N TYR A 229 28.48 -4.32 -21.69
CA TYR A 229 29.27 -4.02 -22.90
C TYR A 229 28.39 -3.41 -24.00
N SER A 230 28.96 -2.45 -24.75
CA SER A 230 28.21 -1.74 -25.81
C SER A 230 27.88 -2.64 -27.01
N ASN A 231 28.76 -3.57 -27.36
CA ASN A 231 28.70 -4.33 -28.63
C ASN A 231 28.41 -5.82 -28.44
N GLY A 232 27.95 -6.24 -27.24
CA GLY A 232 27.69 -7.64 -26.98
C GLY A 232 27.35 -7.95 -25.54
N ILE A 233 27.47 -9.23 -25.21
CA ILE A 233 27.39 -9.74 -23.87
C ILE A 233 28.60 -10.62 -23.54
N ALA A 234 28.97 -10.71 -22.27
CA ALA A 234 29.89 -11.73 -21.79
C ALA A 234 29.10 -12.78 -21.01
N VAL A 235 29.38 -14.04 -21.23
CA VAL A 235 28.75 -15.17 -20.54
C VAL A 235 29.79 -15.86 -19.68
N GLU A 236 29.49 -16.02 -18.40
CA GLU A 236 30.24 -16.84 -17.48
C GLU A 236 29.54 -18.18 -17.32
N TRP A 237 30.28 -19.25 -17.53
CA TRP A 237 29.79 -20.62 -17.46
C TRP A 237 30.01 -21.20 -16.08
N LYS A 238 29.18 -22.17 -15.68
CA LYS A 238 29.39 -22.98 -14.49
C LYS A 238 30.56 -23.92 -14.68
N ASP A 239 31.25 -24.30 -13.60
CA ASP A 239 32.50 -25.08 -13.69
C ASP A 239 32.34 -26.48 -14.34
N ASP A 240 31.15 -27.04 -14.29
CA ASP A 240 30.79 -28.33 -14.88
C ASP A 240 30.59 -28.26 -16.42
N PHE A 241 30.47 -27.06 -17.00
CA PHE A 241 30.33 -26.86 -18.44
C PHE A 241 31.58 -27.31 -19.20
N GLU A 242 32.77 -26.91 -18.73
CA GLU A 242 34.05 -27.31 -19.34
C GLU A 242 34.32 -28.81 -19.21
N ALA A 243 33.92 -29.41 -18.08
CA ALA A 243 34.11 -30.84 -17.83
C ALA A 243 33.30 -31.74 -18.78
N ARG A 244 32.21 -31.25 -19.38
CA ARG A 244 31.37 -32.02 -20.33
C ARG A 244 31.77 -31.85 -21.78
N GLY A 245 32.83 -31.10 -22.09
CA GLY A 245 33.35 -30.92 -23.44
C GLY A 245 32.46 -30.07 -24.37
N ILE A 246 31.41 -29.42 -23.85
CA ILE A 246 30.45 -28.61 -24.63
C ILE A 246 31.10 -27.30 -25.10
N ALA A 247 32.10 -26.80 -24.36
CA ALA A 247 32.87 -25.60 -24.70
C ALA A 247 33.55 -25.73 -26.11
N THR A 248 33.94 -26.93 -26.48
CA THR A 248 34.59 -27.18 -27.77
C THR A 248 33.63 -26.99 -28.96
N ALA A 249 32.36 -27.35 -28.82
CA ALA A 249 31.33 -27.18 -29.84
C ALA A 249 30.99 -25.71 -30.12
N PHE A 250 31.01 -24.85 -29.13
CA PHE A 250 30.76 -23.42 -29.29
C PHE A 250 31.91 -22.68 -29.97
N ASN A 251 33.15 -23.03 -29.65
CA ASN A 251 34.34 -22.47 -30.31
C ASN A 251 34.46 -22.89 -31.76
N THR A 252 34.12 -24.14 -32.08
CA THR A 252 34.18 -24.66 -33.47
C THR A 252 33.15 -23.97 -34.38
N GLN A 253 31.98 -23.60 -33.91
CA GLN A 253 30.99 -22.84 -34.68
C GLN A 253 31.41 -21.37 -34.94
N ARG A 254 32.25 -20.80 -34.09
CA ARG A 254 32.74 -19.43 -34.26
C ARG A 254 33.84 -19.33 -35.32
N GLU A 255 34.64 -20.39 -35.48
CA GLU A 255 35.69 -20.46 -36.50
C GLU A 255 35.15 -20.78 -37.90
N LEU A 256 33.94 -21.40 -38.00
CA LEU A 256 33.31 -21.72 -39.29
C LEU A 256 32.52 -20.57 -39.94
N LYS A 257 32.46 -19.40 -39.30
CA LYS A 257 31.77 -18.18 -39.79
C LYS A 257 32.71 -17.02 -40.11
N LEU A 258 34.01 -17.27 -40.25
CA LEU A 258 34.98 -16.38 -40.84
C LEU A 258 35.33 -16.86 -42.23
#